data_6b807273c929ea64f29a5179c286bfd2
#
_entry.id   6b807273c929ea64f29a5179c286bfd2
#
_cell.length_a   1.000
_cell.length_b   1.000
_cell.length_c   1.000
_cell.angle_alpha   90.00
_cell.angle_beta   90.00
_cell.angle_gamma   90.00
#
_symmetry.space_group_name_H-M   'P 1'
#
loop_
_entity.id
_entity.type
_entity.pdbx_description
1 polymer ?
#
loop_
_entity_poly.entity_id
_entity_poly.type
_entity_poly.pdbx_seq_one_letter_code
_entity_poly.pdbx_strand_id
1 'polypeptide(L)'
;MGISVEEAPRNGKFDLLLNGELRVALRVAFPGRYAHTVKVNGRRYAYDYQSWNFNFHRHGRWERKYCDVFVCVAKHRRTADETFIIPASAITGPTFSLHGAGKAYRGRYAGYRNRWSIFATLHADTESHSQVA
;
A
#
# COMPACT_ATOMS: atom_id res chain seq x y z
N MET A 1 -16.49 -19.05 3.18
CA MET A 1 -15.69 -19.36 1.97
C MET A 1 -14.24 -19.01 2.20
N GLY A 2 -13.37 -19.98 2.00
CA GLY A 2 -11.94 -19.76 2.16
C GLY A 2 -11.36 -18.95 1.00
N ILE A 3 -10.38 -18.11 1.31
CA ILE A 3 -9.57 -17.43 0.31
C ILE A 3 -8.36 -18.30 0.05
N SER A 4 -8.18 -18.71 -1.20
CA SER A 4 -6.99 -19.42 -1.63
C SER A 4 -5.87 -18.42 -1.91
N VAL A 5 -4.70 -18.63 -1.34
CA VAL A 5 -3.53 -17.77 -1.54
C VAL A 5 -2.40 -18.59 -2.13
N GLU A 6 -1.87 -18.13 -3.25
CA GLU A 6 -0.74 -18.76 -3.91
C GLU A 6 0.41 -17.77 -4.06
N GLU A 7 1.65 -18.25 -3.96
CA GLU A 7 2.79 -17.42 -4.29
C GLU A 7 2.84 -17.16 -5.79
N ALA A 8 3.20 -15.94 -6.15
CA ALA A 8 3.33 -15.57 -7.55
C ALA A 8 4.54 -16.24 -8.20
N PRO A 9 4.49 -16.49 -9.52
CA PRO A 9 5.68 -16.85 -10.27
C PRO A 9 6.78 -15.79 -10.07
N ARG A 10 8.04 -16.22 -10.13
CA ARG A 10 9.19 -15.33 -9.91
C ARG A 10 9.43 -14.37 -11.10
N ASN A 11 8.40 -13.72 -11.59
CA ASN A 11 8.50 -12.74 -12.67
C ASN A 11 8.59 -11.29 -12.18
N GLY A 12 8.48 -11.07 -10.86
CA GLY A 12 8.63 -9.75 -10.25
C GLY A 12 7.46 -8.80 -10.41
N LYS A 13 6.33 -9.22 -10.97
CA LYS A 13 5.18 -8.35 -11.26
C LYS A 13 4.19 -8.23 -10.12
N PHE A 14 4.01 -9.30 -9.35
CA PHE A 14 3.16 -9.33 -8.16
C PHE A 14 3.65 -10.44 -7.24
N ASP A 15 3.21 -10.43 -5.99
CA ASP A 15 3.75 -11.30 -4.94
C ASP A 15 2.82 -12.47 -4.62
N LEU A 16 1.52 -12.24 -4.64
CA LEU A 16 0.51 -13.23 -4.29
C LEU A 16 -0.60 -13.27 -5.32
N LEU A 17 -1.20 -14.44 -5.48
CA LEU A 17 -2.39 -14.64 -6.30
C LEU A 17 -3.51 -15.16 -5.42
N LEU A 18 -4.59 -14.39 -5.30
CA LEU A 18 -5.75 -14.76 -4.50
C LEU A 18 -6.82 -15.39 -5.39
N ASN A 19 -7.28 -16.58 -5.01
CA ASN A 19 -8.30 -17.36 -5.73
C ASN A 19 -7.97 -17.57 -7.22
N GLY A 20 -6.67 -17.58 -7.55
CA GLY A 20 -6.22 -17.73 -8.93
C GLY A 20 -6.48 -16.54 -9.84
N GLU A 21 -7.02 -15.44 -9.32
CA GLU A 21 -7.52 -14.31 -10.13
C GLU A 21 -6.94 -12.96 -9.74
N LEU A 22 -6.88 -12.63 -8.44
CA LEU A 22 -6.44 -11.32 -7.98
C LEU A 22 -4.94 -11.32 -7.74
N ARG A 23 -4.23 -10.47 -8.47
CA ARG A 23 -2.79 -10.28 -8.35
C ARG A 23 -2.51 -9.23 -7.28
N VAL A 24 -1.80 -9.62 -6.24
CA VAL A 24 -1.52 -8.78 -5.08
C VAL A 24 -0.04 -8.44 -5.03
N ALA A 25 0.27 -7.15 -4.95
CA ALA A 25 1.61 -6.68 -4.66
C ALA A 25 1.70 -6.31 -3.18
N LEU A 26 2.62 -6.96 -2.47
CA LEU A 26 2.85 -6.74 -1.04
C LEU A 26 3.98 -5.74 -0.86
N ARG A 27 3.74 -4.71 -0.06
CA ARG A 27 4.76 -3.72 0.31
C ARG A 27 4.84 -3.63 1.81
N VAL A 28 6.04 -3.80 2.36
CA VAL A 28 6.29 -3.73 3.80
C VAL A 28 7.27 -2.59 4.03
N ALA A 29 6.94 -1.69 4.94
CA ALA A 29 7.81 -0.60 5.33
C ALA A 29 8.12 -0.69 6.82
N PHE A 30 9.38 -0.46 7.16
CA PHE A 30 9.85 -0.34 8.53
C PHE A 30 9.98 1.14 8.87
N PRO A 31 9.84 1.51 10.16
CA PRO A 31 9.94 2.92 10.53
C PRO A 31 11.36 3.45 10.30
N GLY A 32 11.44 4.56 9.58
CA GLY A 32 12.64 5.35 9.43
C GLY A 32 12.53 6.65 10.19
N ARG A 33 13.64 7.21 10.60
CA ARG A 33 13.66 8.52 11.24
C ARG A 33 13.88 9.60 10.19
N TYR A 34 13.00 10.58 10.19
CA TYR A 34 13.13 11.77 9.36
C TYR A 34 13.33 12.98 10.25
N ALA A 35 14.49 13.61 10.15
CA ALA A 35 14.81 14.80 10.91
C ALA A 35 15.34 15.88 9.98
N HIS A 36 14.71 17.05 10.00
CA HIS A 36 15.17 18.19 9.21
C HIS A 36 14.78 19.51 9.87
N THR A 37 15.49 20.57 9.51
CA THR A 37 15.22 21.91 9.95
C THR A 37 14.83 22.78 8.78
N VAL A 38 13.74 23.51 8.91
CA VAL A 38 13.25 24.44 7.89
C VAL A 38 13.26 25.85 8.45
N LYS A 39 13.74 26.79 7.66
CA LYS A 39 13.73 28.22 8.03
C LYS A 39 12.61 28.91 7.27
N VAL A 40 11.64 29.46 8.01
CA VAL A 40 10.50 30.18 7.44
C VAL A 40 10.39 31.53 8.17
N ASN A 41 10.43 32.62 7.42
CA ASN A 41 10.34 34.00 7.98
C ASN A 41 11.33 34.28 9.11
N GLY A 42 12.57 33.77 8.97
CA GLY A 42 13.62 33.96 9.96
C GLY A 42 13.54 33.03 11.16
N ARG A 43 12.51 32.21 11.29
CA ARG A 43 12.37 31.23 12.36
C ARG A 43 12.77 29.85 11.86
N ARG A 44 13.45 29.09 12.73
CA ARG A 44 13.82 27.71 12.45
C ARG A 44 12.80 26.78 13.09
N TYR A 45 12.32 25.84 12.27
CA TYR A 45 11.43 24.76 12.73
C TYR A 45 12.16 23.45 12.54
N ALA A 46 12.31 22.71 13.63
CA ALA A 46 12.91 21.38 13.62
C ALA A 46 11.79 20.34 13.54
N TYR A 47 11.92 19.42 12.60
CA TYR A 47 11.01 18.28 12.43
C TYR A 47 11.78 17.01 12.71
N ASP A 48 11.22 16.18 13.56
CA ASP A 48 11.79 14.89 13.92
C ASP A 48 10.64 13.92 14.11
N TYR A 49 10.42 13.04 13.14
CA TYR A 49 9.33 12.09 13.19
C TYR A 49 9.72 10.77 12.53
N GLN A 50 8.98 9.73 12.86
CA GLN A 50 9.09 8.45 12.16
C GLN A 50 8.33 8.52 10.84
N SER A 51 8.85 7.85 9.82
CA SER A 51 8.18 7.73 8.54
C SER A 51 8.24 6.30 8.01
N TRP A 52 7.20 5.93 7.30
CA TRP A 52 7.10 4.67 6.56
C TRP A 52 6.86 5.03 5.11
N ASN A 53 7.75 4.55 4.23
CA ASN A 53 7.69 4.91 2.82
C ASN A 53 7.44 3.67 1.98
N PHE A 54 6.41 3.72 1.16
CA PHE A 54 6.06 2.68 0.21
C PHE A 54 6.33 3.17 -1.20
N ASN A 55 6.87 2.30 -2.03
CA ASN A 55 7.15 2.59 -3.43
C ASN A 55 6.31 1.67 -4.31
N PHE A 56 5.53 2.26 -5.21
CA PHE A 56 4.70 1.53 -6.15
C PHE A 56 5.41 1.22 -7.47
N HIS A 57 6.66 1.63 -7.58
CA HIS A 57 7.53 1.28 -8.70
C HIS A 57 8.46 0.14 -8.31
N ARG A 58 8.75 -0.71 -9.26
CA ARG A 58 9.79 -1.72 -9.13
C ARG A 58 10.69 -1.64 -10.35
N HIS A 59 12.00 -1.52 -10.13
CA HIS A 59 12.99 -1.39 -11.22
C HIS A 59 12.66 -0.21 -12.17
N GLY A 60 12.17 0.90 -11.63
CA GLY A 60 11.84 2.09 -12.41
C GLY A 60 10.55 2.00 -13.21
N ARG A 61 9.76 0.96 -13.03
CA ARG A 61 8.51 0.76 -13.76
C ARG A 61 7.31 0.83 -12.83
N TRP A 62 6.22 1.40 -13.30
CA TRP A 62 4.94 1.39 -12.59
C TRP A 62 4.37 -0.03 -12.56
N GLU A 63 4.19 -0.57 -11.36
CA GLU A 63 3.58 -1.89 -11.19
C GLU A 63 2.06 -1.89 -11.27
N ARG A 64 1.45 -0.73 -11.33
CA ARG A 64 0.00 -0.55 -11.37
C ARG A 64 -0.71 -1.40 -12.42
N LYS A 65 -0.10 -1.61 -13.57
CA LYS A 65 -0.67 -2.46 -14.63
C LYS A 65 -0.34 -3.95 -14.48
N TYR A 66 0.48 -4.30 -13.50
CA TYR A 66 0.89 -5.69 -13.29
C TYR A 66 0.25 -6.34 -12.07
N CYS A 67 -0.54 -5.58 -11.31
CA CYS A 67 -1.26 -6.10 -10.16
C CYS A 67 -2.64 -5.45 -10.05
N ASP A 68 -3.51 -6.06 -9.27
CA ASP A 68 -4.87 -5.57 -9.06
C ASP A 68 -5.01 -4.80 -7.76
N VAL A 69 -4.19 -5.11 -6.77
CA VAL A 69 -4.25 -4.49 -5.45
C VAL A 69 -2.88 -4.46 -4.79
N PHE A 70 -2.60 -3.38 -4.09
CA PHE A 70 -1.42 -3.24 -3.22
C PHE A 70 -1.84 -3.42 -1.77
N VAL A 71 -1.11 -4.27 -1.05
CA VAL A 71 -1.23 -4.39 0.40
C VAL A 71 0.02 -3.77 1.01
N CYS A 72 -0.16 -2.63 1.67
CA CYS A 72 0.93 -1.86 2.27
C CYS A 72 0.89 -2.02 3.78
N VAL A 73 1.93 -2.62 4.34
CA VAL A 73 2.02 -2.90 5.77
C VAL A 73 3.11 -2.02 6.40
N ALA A 74 2.70 -1.11 7.27
CA ALA A 74 3.62 -0.30 8.06
C ALA A 74 3.91 -1.01 9.38
N LYS A 75 5.15 -1.42 9.57
CA LYS A 75 5.59 -2.13 10.78
C LYS A 75 5.81 -1.17 11.92
N HIS A 76 5.15 -1.39 13.04
CA HIS A 76 5.33 -0.63 14.27
C HIS A 76 6.06 -1.46 15.31
N ARG A 77 6.99 -0.84 16.06
CA ARG A 77 7.81 -1.56 17.04
C ARG A 77 7.05 -1.92 18.31
N ARG A 78 6.09 -1.08 18.71
CA ARG A 78 5.40 -1.20 20.01
C ARG A 78 3.90 -1.38 19.91
N THR A 79 3.33 -1.19 18.74
CA THR A 79 1.89 -1.29 18.50
C THR A 79 1.63 -2.20 17.31
N ALA A 80 0.36 -2.50 17.07
CA ALA A 80 -0.04 -3.30 15.92
C ALA A 80 0.35 -2.61 14.60
N ASP A 81 0.69 -3.40 13.61
CA ASP A 81 0.99 -2.92 12.26
C ASP A 81 -0.22 -2.20 11.67
N GLU A 82 0.05 -1.15 10.88
CA GLU A 82 -0.99 -0.51 10.08
C GLU A 82 -0.98 -1.10 8.67
N THR A 83 -2.15 -1.47 8.17
CA THR A 83 -2.29 -2.07 6.85
C THR A 83 -3.25 -1.25 6.00
N PHE A 84 -2.84 -0.99 4.76
CA PHE A 84 -3.65 -0.30 3.76
C PHE A 84 -3.84 -1.23 2.57
N ILE A 85 -5.09 -1.43 2.16
CA ILE A 85 -5.43 -2.24 1.00
C ILE A 85 -5.90 -1.28 -0.09
N ILE A 86 -5.07 -1.07 -1.11
CA ILE A 86 -5.28 -0.03 -2.11
C ILE A 86 -5.44 -0.67 -3.49
N PRO A 87 -6.61 -0.54 -4.13
CA PRO A 87 -6.76 -0.99 -5.51
C PRO A 87 -5.74 -0.29 -6.41
N ALA A 88 -5.17 -1.02 -7.35
CA ALA A 88 -4.17 -0.43 -8.25
C ALA A 88 -4.73 0.76 -9.02
N SER A 89 -6.02 0.74 -9.35
CA SER A 89 -6.71 1.83 -10.03
C SER A 89 -6.77 3.12 -9.20
N ALA A 90 -6.64 3.05 -7.88
CA ALA A 90 -6.66 4.20 -7.00
C ALA A 90 -5.29 4.83 -6.78
N ILE A 91 -4.23 4.20 -7.26
CA ILE A 91 -2.87 4.73 -7.14
C ILE A 91 -2.68 5.90 -8.10
N THR A 92 -2.28 7.05 -7.57
CA THR A 92 -2.12 8.27 -8.37
C THR A 92 -0.71 8.85 -8.33
N GLY A 93 0.21 8.24 -7.59
CA GLY A 93 1.59 8.70 -7.51
C GLY A 93 2.54 7.53 -7.32
N PRO A 94 3.86 7.77 -7.44
CA PRO A 94 4.86 6.71 -7.35
C PRO A 94 5.09 6.22 -5.93
N THR A 95 4.73 6.99 -4.92
CA THR A 95 5.04 6.70 -3.52
C THR A 95 3.86 6.99 -2.61
N PHE A 96 3.88 6.35 -1.45
CA PHE A 96 2.95 6.59 -0.37
C PHE A 96 3.76 6.64 0.92
N SER A 97 3.61 7.72 1.69
CA SER A 97 4.36 7.94 2.92
C SER A 97 3.43 8.18 4.10
N LEU A 98 3.71 7.48 5.20
CA LEU A 98 3.07 7.71 6.49
C LEU A 98 4.06 8.44 7.40
N HIS A 99 3.58 9.40 8.15
CA HIS A 99 4.37 10.13 9.14
C HIS A 99 3.75 9.93 10.51
N GLY A 100 4.55 9.40 11.44
CA GLY A 100 4.08 9.08 12.78
C GLY A 100 4.39 10.19 13.77
N ALA A 101 3.50 11.15 13.89
CA ALA A 101 3.55 12.17 14.93
C ALA A 101 2.43 11.99 15.96
N GLY A 102 1.99 10.76 16.19
CA GLY A 102 0.88 10.43 17.08
C GLY A 102 -0.50 10.75 16.53
N LYS A 103 -0.59 11.17 15.27
CA LYS A 103 -1.85 11.48 14.60
C LYS A 103 -2.16 10.44 13.54
N ALA A 104 -3.43 10.09 13.38
CA ALA A 104 -3.87 9.21 12.32
C ALA A 104 -3.60 9.85 10.95
N TYR A 105 -3.13 9.04 10.01
CA TYR A 105 -2.95 9.47 8.64
C TYR A 105 -4.28 9.91 8.03
N ARG A 106 -4.31 11.10 7.42
CA ARG A 106 -5.50 11.70 6.78
C ARG A 106 -5.32 12.00 5.30
N GLY A 107 -4.28 11.45 4.69
CA GLY A 107 -3.98 11.68 3.30
C GLY A 107 -4.86 10.89 2.33
N ARG A 108 -4.44 10.88 1.08
CA ARG A 108 -5.18 10.31 -0.06
C ARG A 108 -5.65 8.87 0.14
N TYR A 109 -4.86 8.06 0.83
CA TYR A 109 -5.16 6.63 0.98
C TYR A 109 -5.74 6.28 2.37
N ALA A 110 -6.13 7.27 3.16
CA ALA A 110 -6.66 7.05 4.51
C ALA A 110 -7.89 6.15 4.52
N GLY A 111 -8.75 6.25 3.51
CA GLY A 111 -9.95 5.43 3.39
C GLY A 111 -9.68 3.94 3.13
N TYR A 112 -8.45 3.57 2.85
CA TYR A 112 -8.07 2.18 2.57
C TYR A 112 -7.44 1.46 3.75
N ARG A 113 -7.37 2.11 4.92
CA ARG A 113 -6.85 1.49 6.14
C ARG A 113 -7.72 0.31 6.55
N ASN A 114 -7.10 -0.86 6.68
CA ASN A 114 -7.76 -2.11 7.07
C ASN A 114 -9.00 -2.45 6.21
N ARG A 115 -9.00 -2.01 4.97
CA ARG A 115 -10.17 -2.17 4.10
C ARG A 115 -10.15 -3.52 3.36
N TRP A 116 -10.17 -4.58 4.13
CA TRP A 116 -10.13 -5.96 3.62
C TRP A 116 -11.33 -6.31 2.73
N SER A 117 -12.45 -5.59 2.88
CA SER A 117 -13.64 -5.76 2.03
C SER A 117 -13.37 -5.50 0.56
N ILE A 118 -12.30 -4.78 0.22
CA ILE A 118 -11.90 -4.52 -1.17
C ILE A 118 -11.64 -5.83 -1.91
N PHE A 119 -11.10 -6.84 -1.24
CA PHE A 119 -10.85 -8.14 -1.88
C PHE A 119 -12.16 -8.80 -2.35
N ALA A 120 -13.22 -8.72 -1.57
CA ALA A 120 -14.53 -9.24 -1.96
C ALA A 120 -15.10 -8.48 -3.16
N THR A 121 -14.97 -7.16 -3.17
CA THR A 121 -15.44 -6.32 -4.28
C THR A 121 -14.69 -6.64 -5.58
N LEU A 122 -13.37 -6.71 -5.53
CA LEU A 122 -12.54 -7.01 -6.71
C LEU A 122 -12.80 -8.44 -7.22
N HIS A 123 -12.99 -9.40 -6.31
CA HIS A 123 -13.31 -10.77 -6.68
C HIS A 123 -14.67 -10.85 -7.39
N ALA A 124 -15.69 -10.15 -6.88
CA ALA A 124 -17.01 -10.09 -7.51
C ALA A 124 -16.93 -9.47 -8.91
N ASP A 125 -16.17 -8.40 -9.09
CA ASP A 125 -15.97 -7.76 -10.40
C ASP A 125 -15.29 -8.73 -11.38
N THR A 126 -14.30 -9.48 -10.94
CA THR A 126 -13.61 -10.47 -11.77
C THR A 126 -14.56 -11.59 -12.20
N GLU A 127 -15.37 -12.10 -11.29
CA GLU A 127 -16.38 -13.11 -11.61
C GLU A 127 -17.42 -12.60 -12.60
N SER A 128 -17.88 -11.36 -12.44
CA SER A 128 -18.82 -10.73 -13.38
C SER A 128 -18.24 -10.63 -14.77
N HIS A 129 -16.98 -10.25 -14.92
CA HIS A 129 -16.31 -10.17 -16.22
C HIS A 129 -16.12 -11.55 -16.85
N SER A 130 -15.84 -12.58 -16.09
CA SER A 130 -15.67 -13.92 -16.63
C SER A 130 -16.98 -14.56 -17.10
N GLN A 131 -18.12 -14.12 -16.57
CA GLN A 131 -19.45 -14.60 -16.97
C GLN A 131 -19.99 -13.95 -18.25
N VAL A 132 -19.39 -12.88 -18.71
CA VAL A 132 -19.83 -12.11 -19.88
C VAL A 132 -19.16 -12.57 -21.19
N ALA A 133 -18.28 -13.52 -21.09
CA ALA A 133 -17.58 -14.06 -22.27
C ALA A 133 -18.49 -14.83 -23.21
#